data_323701f5ec3c24cea55fe38cad784c04
#
_entry.id   323701f5ec3c24cea55fe38cad784c04
#
_cell.length_a   1.000
_cell.length_b   1.000
_cell.length_c   1.000
_cell.angle_alpha   90.00
_cell.angle_beta   90.00
_cell.angle_gamma   90.00
#
_symmetry.space_group_name_H-M   'P 1'
#
loop_
_entity.id
_entity.type
_entity.pdbx_description
1 polymer ?
#
loop_
_entity_poly.entity_id
_entity_poly.type
_entity_poly.pdbx_seq_one_letter_code
_entity_poly.pdbx_strand_id
1 'polypeptide(L)'
;MILFIVPIFIFLGLYFFQEKLIFKPTKLAENYKFQFDEKFEEINILVDKKVILNGVIFRSEAKKGIVLSFHGNKGNLSEIGKRSSLFTENGYDVLYMNYRGYGKSSGTIKSESQLLKDAQIVYDSLKKEYKESQIILFGISIGIGVATYLAAHNNPHSLILTATYSSFKKVLKEKLPFVPGFIWKYELNTNKRLQKVNCPISIFHGKEDLVFSFKHAQTLKENHPRIHLFGFEKYGHTNFLESNIFKKRIIVELNRNSIQK
;
A
#
# COMPACT_ATOMS: atom_id res chain seq x y z
N MET A 1 -13.41 38.43 18.16
CA MET A 1 -12.43 37.58 18.87
C MET A 1 -12.79 36.11 18.81
N ILE A 2 -14.00 35.67 19.17
CA ILE A 2 -14.45 34.27 19.11
C ILE A 2 -14.35 33.66 17.70
N LEU A 3 -14.62 34.42 16.65
CA LEU A 3 -14.63 33.97 15.25
C LEU A 3 -13.25 33.43 14.75
N PHE A 4 -12.14 33.91 15.34
CA PHE A 4 -10.77 33.45 14.99
C PHE A 4 -10.26 32.32 15.88
N ILE A 5 -10.85 32.15 17.06
CA ILE A 5 -10.40 31.13 18.02
C ILE A 5 -10.86 29.72 17.60
N VAL A 6 -12.10 29.60 17.12
CA VAL A 6 -12.68 28.28 16.71
C VAL A 6 -11.88 27.59 15.60
N PRO A 7 -11.49 28.25 14.49
CA PRO A 7 -10.65 27.63 13.47
C PRO A 7 -9.30 27.13 14.01
N ILE A 8 -8.68 27.86 14.94
CA ILE A 8 -7.39 27.47 15.55
C ILE A 8 -7.53 26.12 16.29
N PHE A 9 -8.57 25.97 17.11
CA PHE A 9 -8.82 24.70 17.82
C PHE A 9 -9.12 23.55 16.86
N ILE A 10 -9.86 23.80 15.78
CA ILE A 10 -10.13 22.79 14.73
C ILE A 10 -8.82 22.36 14.07
N PHE A 11 -7.95 23.29 13.68
CA PHE A 11 -6.67 22.98 13.05
C PHE A 11 -5.70 22.28 14.00
N LEU A 12 -5.66 22.66 15.27
CA LEU A 12 -4.91 21.95 16.30
C LEU A 12 -5.45 20.51 16.47
N GLY A 13 -6.76 20.34 16.56
CA GLY A 13 -7.39 19.03 16.60
C GLY A 13 -7.03 18.16 15.39
N LEU A 14 -7.14 18.71 14.17
CA LEU A 14 -6.73 18.01 12.95
C LEU A 14 -5.23 17.66 12.97
N TYR A 15 -4.36 18.58 13.39
CA TYR A 15 -2.93 18.32 13.46
C TYR A 15 -2.57 17.19 14.42
N PHE A 16 -3.15 17.15 15.62
CA PHE A 16 -2.81 16.16 16.63
C PHE A 16 -3.54 14.82 16.46
N PHE A 17 -4.70 14.82 15.82
CA PHE A 17 -5.54 13.60 15.72
C PHE A 17 -5.73 13.07 14.29
N GLN A 18 -5.01 13.61 13.29
CA GLN A 18 -5.15 13.17 11.89
C GLN A 18 -4.84 11.68 11.69
N GLU A 19 -3.98 11.09 12.51
CA GLU A 19 -3.70 9.66 12.44
C GLU A 19 -4.97 8.82 12.63
N LYS A 20 -5.85 9.20 13.54
CA LYS A 20 -7.13 8.53 13.78
C LYS A 20 -8.13 8.71 12.63
N LEU A 21 -8.01 9.80 11.88
CA LEU A 21 -8.84 10.06 10.70
C LEU A 21 -8.34 9.30 9.47
N ILE A 22 -7.02 9.26 9.30
CA ILE A 22 -6.36 8.65 8.15
C ILE A 22 -6.30 7.12 8.30
N PHE A 23 -5.86 6.63 9.46
CA PHE A 23 -5.66 5.20 9.73
C PHE A 23 -6.80 4.67 10.61
N LYS A 24 -7.49 3.65 10.13
CA LYS A 24 -8.65 3.04 10.79
C LYS A 24 -8.39 1.56 11.07
N PRO A 25 -7.47 1.25 12.01
CA PRO A 25 -7.10 -0.13 12.28
C PRO A 25 -8.26 -0.91 12.90
N THR A 26 -8.46 -2.13 12.42
CA THR A 26 -9.25 -3.15 13.10
C THR A 26 -8.28 -4.07 13.83
N LYS A 27 -8.27 -4.00 15.16
CA LYS A 27 -7.41 -4.84 16.00
C LYS A 27 -7.95 -6.26 16.09
N LEU A 28 -7.05 -7.20 16.25
CA LEU A 28 -7.33 -8.59 16.58
C LEU A 28 -6.69 -8.93 17.94
N ALA A 29 -7.28 -9.86 18.67
CA ALA A 29 -6.68 -10.37 19.89
C ALA A 29 -5.34 -11.09 19.57
N GLU A 30 -4.39 -11.08 20.49
CA GLU A 30 -3.07 -11.72 20.29
C GLU A 30 -3.19 -13.21 19.98
N ASN A 31 -4.17 -13.89 20.62
CA ASN A 31 -4.46 -15.30 20.42
C ASN A 31 -5.39 -15.59 19.23
N TYR A 32 -5.74 -14.58 18.42
CA TYR A 32 -6.54 -14.79 17.22
C TYR A 32 -5.84 -15.74 16.26
N LYS A 33 -6.56 -16.77 15.81
CA LYS A 33 -6.08 -17.73 14.81
C LYS A 33 -6.65 -17.36 13.46
N PHE A 34 -5.76 -17.03 12.52
CA PHE A 34 -6.15 -16.83 11.13
C PHE A 34 -6.72 -18.10 10.54
N GLN A 35 -7.70 -17.95 9.65
CA GLN A 35 -8.33 -19.06 8.92
C GLN A 35 -8.34 -18.69 7.44
N PHE A 36 -7.57 -19.41 6.66
CA PHE A 36 -7.49 -19.28 5.21
C PHE A 36 -7.55 -20.67 4.58
N ASP A 37 -8.03 -20.76 3.34
CA ASP A 37 -8.14 -22.02 2.60
C ASP A 37 -6.75 -22.56 2.18
N GLU A 38 -5.80 -21.65 1.95
CA GLU A 38 -4.41 -21.97 1.62
C GLU A 38 -3.55 -22.13 2.88
N LYS A 39 -2.49 -22.94 2.76
CA LYS A 39 -1.44 -23.01 3.79
C LYS A 39 -0.73 -21.67 3.92
N PHE A 40 -0.55 -21.21 5.14
CA PHE A 40 0.13 -19.95 5.44
C PHE A 40 1.03 -20.08 6.67
N GLU A 41 1.93 -19.14 6.80
CA GLU A 41 2.77 -18.96 7.98
C GLU A 41 2.47 -17.58 8.56
N GLU A 42 2.25 -17.50 9.86
CA GLU A 42 2.17 -16.22 10.58
C GLU A 42 3.58 -15.77 10.94
N ILE A 43 3.94 -14.54 10.58
CA ILE A 43 5.26 -13.99 10.86
C ILE A 43 5.17 -12.73 11.71
N ASN A 44 6.20 -12.52 12.51
CA ASN A 44 6.34 -11.37 13.39
C ASN A 44 7.70 -10.70 13.17
N ILE A 45 7.70 -9.42 12.82
CA ILE A 45 8.92 -8.65 12.55
C ILE A 45 9.06 -7.54 13.57
N LEU A 46 10.17 -7.55 14.31
CA LEU A 46 10.51 -6.48 15.25
C LEU A 46 10.99 -5.25 14.48
N VAL A 47 10.25 -4.16 14.54
CA VAL A 47 10.55 -2.91 13.82
C VAL A 47 11.05 -1.78 14.73
N ASP A 48 10.94 -1.97 16.04
CA ASP A 48 11.42 -1.04 17.06
C ASP A 48 11.62 -1.82 18.37
N LYS A 49 12.26 -1.24 19.42
CA LYS A 49 12.62 -1.91 20.69
C LYS A 49 11.50 -2.78 21.30
N LYS A 50 10.25 -2.40 21.12
CA LYS A 50 9.07 -3.13 21.67
C LYS A 50 7.91 -3.18 20.69
N VAL A 51 8.14 -2.94 19.39
CA VAL A 51 7.07 -2.92 18.39
C VAL A 51 7.27 -4.03 17.38
N ILE A 52 6.29 -4.91 17.31
CA ILE A 52 6.25 -6.05 16.40
C ILE A 52 5.15 -5.79 15.37
N LEU A 53 5.49 -5.93 14.11
CA LEU A 53 4.50 -6.02 13.03
C LEU A 53 4.20 -7.48 12.76
N ASN A 54 2.91 -7.77 12.69
CA ASN A 54 2.40 -9.09 12.38
C ASN A 54 2.03 -9.17 10.90
N GLY A 55 2.40 -10.28 10.27
CA GLY A 55 2.12 -10.57 8.88
C GLY A 55 1.69 -12.00 8.66
N VAL A 56 1.17 -12.29 7.47
CA VAL A 56 0.92 -13.65 6.99
C VAL A 56 1.58 -13.82 5.62
N ILE A 57 2.29 -14.92 5.46
CA ILE A 57 2.95 -15.30 4.22
C ILE A 57 2.30 -16.57 3.67
N PHE A 58 1.96 -16.57 2.39
CA PHE A 58 1.50 -17.72 1.63
C PHE A 58 2.59 -18.12 0.64
N ARG A 59 2.90 -19.40 0.59
CA ARG A 59 3.98 -19.94 -0.25
C ARG A 59 3.43 -20.58 -1.52
N SER A 60 4.02 -20.23 -2.64
CA SER A 60 3.75 -20.87 -3.94
C SER A 60 4.69 -22.06 -4.18
N GLU A 61 4.22 -23.07 -4.87
CA GLU A 61 5.05 -24.21 -5.27
C GLU A 61 6.16 -23.82 -6.27
N ALA A 62 5.85 -22.90 -7.18
CA ALA A 62 6.77 -22.54 -8.28
C ALA A 62 7.88 -21.54 -7.90
N LYS A 63 7.79 -20.86 -6.76
CA LYS A 63 8.82 -19.97 -6.16
C LYS A 63 9.49 -18.99 -7.14
N LYS A 64 8.71 -18.35 -8.01
CA LYS A 64 9.23 -17.34 -8.96
C LYS A 64 9.78 -16.10 -8.26
N GLY A 65 9.22 -15.75 -7.10
CA GLY A 65 9.53 -14.59 -6.30
C GLY A 65 8.48 -14.36 -5.23
N ILE A 66 8.45 -13.14 -4.69
CA ILE A 66 7.51 -12.76 -3.63
C ILE A 66 6.84 -11.42 -3.92
N VAL A 67 5.55 -11.33 -3.63
CA VAL A 67 4.80 -10.06 -3.61
C VAL A 67 4.75 -9.56 -2.17
N LEU A 68 5.34 -8.39 -1.91
CA LEU A 68 5.16 -7.66 -0.64
C LEU A 68 3.98 -6.70 -0.78
N SER A 69 2.89 -7.00 -0.10
CA SER A 69 1.62 -6.30 -0.23
C SER A 69 1.35 -5.35 0.94
N PHE A 70 1.08 -4.07 0.60
CA PHE A 70 0.68 -3.01 1.51
C PHE A 70 -0.78 -2.65 1.30
N HIS A 71 -1.59 -2.90 2.33
CA HIS A 71 -3.04 -2.72 2.27
C HIS A 71 -3.49 -1.26 2.44
N GLY A 72 -4.79 -1.02 2.27
CA GLY A 72 -5.44 0.26 2.46
C GLY A 72 -5.54 0.69 3.93
N ASN A 73 -6.29 1.77 4.19
CA ASN A 73 -6.37 2.38 5.52
C ASN A 73 -7.32 1.69 6.52
N LYS A 74 -8.02 0.64 6.13
CA LYS A 74 -9.00 -0.08 6.96
C LYS A 74 -8.71 -1.58 7.02
N GLY A 75 -9.29 -2.25 8.01
CA GLY A 75 -9.31 -3.70 8.13
C GLY A 75 -8.06 -4.29 8.78
N ASN A 76 -7.82 -5.53 8.50
CA ASN A 76 -6.67 -6.33 8.92
C ASN A 76 -6.46 -7.52 7.97
N LEU A 77 -5.51 -8.40 8.27
CA LEU A 77 -5.13 -9.49 7.37
C LEU A 77 -6.14 -10.63 7.28
N SER A 78 -7.12 -10.76 8.19
CA SER A 78 -8.11 -11.85 8.12
C SER A 78 -8.99 -11.80 6.85
N GLU A 79 -9.14 -10.60 6.27
CA GLU A 79 -9.88 -10.41 5.03
C GLU A 79 -8.94 -10.30 3.81
N ILE A 80 -7.82 -9.58 3.99
CA ILE A 80 -6.89 -9.29 2.88
C ILE A 80 -6.18 -10.56 2.42
N GLY A 81 -5.82 -11.44 3.36
CA GLY A 81 -5.17 -12.72 3.08
C GLY A 81 -5.98 -13.67 2.18
N LYS A 82 -7.30 -13.52 2.12
CA LYS A 82 -8.17 -14.30 1.23
C LYS A 82 -7.90 -14.10 -0.28
N ARG A 83 -7.06 -13.12 -0.63
CA ARG A 83 -6.65 -12.86 -2.02
C ARG A 83 -5.31 -13.48 -2.38
N SER A 84 -4.75 -14.33 -1.53
CA SER A 84 -3.43 -14.95 -1.72
C SER A 84 -3.35 -15.76 -3.01
N SER A 85 -4.41 -16.50 -3.36
CA SER A 85 -4.48 -17.32 -4.57
C SER A 85 -4.19 -16.56 -5.87
N LEU A 86 -4.50 -15.26 -5.91
CA LEU A 86 -4.15 -14.41 -7.04
C LEU A 86 -2.64 -14.42 -7.35
N PHE A 87 -1.80 -14.61 -6.34
CA PHE A 87 -0.35 -14.61 -6.46
C PHE A 87 0.22 -16.03 -6.41
N THR A 88 -0.24 -16.86 -5.48
CA THR A 88 0.29 -18.20 -5.26
C THR A 88 0.04 -19.14 -6.43
N GLU A 89 -1.15 -19.11 -7.04
CA GLU A 89 -1.48 -19.86 -8.25
C GLU A 89 -0.67 -19.41 -9.49
N ASN A 90 -0.10 -18.18 -9.44
CA ASN A 90 0.74 -17.64 -10.50
C ASN A 90 2.25 -17.80 -10.25
N GLY A 91 2.61 -18.49 -9.18
CA GLY A 91 3.98 -18.87 -8.89
C GLY A 91 4.73 -17.91 -7.98
N TYR A 92 4.05 -16.96 -7.34
CA TYR A 92 4.65 -15.99 -6.43
C TYR A 92 4.19 -16.24 -4.99
N ASP A 93 5.12 -16.25 -4.07
CA ASP A 93 4.81 -16.12 -2.65
C ASP A 93 4.15 -14.75 -2.43
N VAL A 94 3.35 -14.61 -1.38
CA VAL A 94 2.82 -13.30 -1.01
C VAL A 94 2.90 -13.07 0.49
N LEU A 95 3.50 -11.94 0.87
CA LEU A 95 3.54 -11.45 2.23
C LEU A 95 2.59 -10.26 2.38
N TYR A 96 1.59 -10.43 3.22
CA TYR A 96 0.73 -9.36 3.69
C TYR A 96 1.19 -8.90 5.08
N MET A 97 1.50 -7.61 5.23
CA MET A 97 1.91 -7.04 6.51
C MET A 97 0.88 -6.06 7.04
N ASN A 98 0.54 -6.19 8.32
CA ASN A 98 -0.17 -5.15 9.05
C ASN A 98 0.77 -3.99 9.39
N TYR A 99 0.25 -2.75 9.35
CA TYR A 99 0.91 -1.60 9.95
C TYR A 99 0.79 -1.62 11.48
N ARG A 100 1.53 -0.74 12.17
CA ARG A 100 1.38 -0.56 13.63
C ARG A 100 -0.09 -0.35 14.01
N GLY A 101 -0.55 -1.09 14.99
CA GLY A 101 -1.91 -1.03 15.52
C GLY A 101 -2.98 -1.76 14.71
N TYR A 102 -2.65 -2.29 13.53
CA TYR A 102 -3.57 -3.12 12.74
C TYR A 102 -3.44 -4.60 13.10
N GLY A 103 -4.57 -5.31 13.10
CA GLY A 103 -4.62 -6.73 13.41
C GLY A 103 -3.91 -7.04 14.72
N LYS A 104 -2.92 -7.93 14.69
CA LYS A 104 -2.08 -8.31 15.85
C LYS A 104 -0.80 -7.48 15.98
N SER A 105 -0.55 -6.52 15.08
CA SER A 105 0.60 -5.63 15.19
C SER A 105 0.48 -4.71 16.40
N SER A 106 1.56 -4.55 17.14
CA SER A 106 1.63 -3.65 18.29
C SER A 106 1.92 -2.19 17.88
N GLY A 107 1.87 -1.29 18.86
CA GLY A 107 2.16 0.13 18.67
C GLY A 107 1.07 0.92 17.94
N THR A 108 1.42 2.11 17.49
CA THR A 108 0.55 3.02 16.73
C THR A 108 1.36 3.80 15.71
N ILE A 109 0.75 4.18 14.58
CA ILE A 109 1.35 5.06 13.57
C ILE A 109 1.37 6.48 14.15
N LYS A 110 2.54 7.12 14.15
CA LYS A 110 2.75 8.48 14.69
C LYS A 110 3.28 9.48 13.65
N SER A 111 3.87 8.99 12.56
CA SER A 111 4.40 9.82 11.48
C SER A 111 4.57 9.04 10.19
N GLU A 112 4.65 9.76 9.05
CA GLU A 112 5.02 9.17 7.76
C GLU A 112 6.39 8.50 7.82
N SER A 113 7.39 9.17 8.40
CA SER A 113 8.76 8.64 8.50
C SER A 113 8.80 7.29 9.26
N GLN A 114 8.05 7.17 10.36
CA GLN A 114 7.94 5.92 11.11
C GLN A 114 7.31 4.81 10.26
N LEU A 115 6.19 5.10 9.59
CA LEU A 115 5.50 4.14 8.72
C LEU A 115 6.43 3.63 7.61
N LEU A 116 7.19 4.51 6.99
CA LEU A 116 8.12 4.17 5.90
C LEU A 116 9.34 3.41 6.40
N LYS A 117 9.88 3.77 7.58
CA LYS A 117 10.99 3.03 8.21
C LYS A 117 10.58 1.60 8.56
N ASP A 118 9.39 1.41 9.11
CA ASP A 118 8.87 0.07 9.40
C ASP A 118 8.78 -0.79 8.14
N ALA A 119 8.27 -0.21 7.05
CA ALA A 119 8.17 -0.90 5.78
C ALA A 119 9.56 -1.28 5.20
N GLN A 120 10.57 -0.41 5.39
CA GLN A 120 11.94 -0.72 4.98
C GLN A 120 12.51 -1.90 5.76
N ILE A 121 12.26 -1.99 7.08
CA ILE A 121 12.70 -3.14 7.89
C ILE A 121 12.04 -4.44 7.40
N VAL A 122 10.76 -4.39 7.06
CA VAL A 122 10.05 -5.54 6.46
C VAL A 122 10.69 -5.93 5.12
N TYR A 123 10.94 -4.97 4.25
CA TYR A 123 11.59 -5.21 2.96
C TYR A 123 12.98 -5.82 3.13
N ASP A 124 13.79 -5.28 4.06
CA ASP A 124 15.12 -5.78 4.36
C ASP A 124 15.10 -7.19 4.94
N SER A 125 14.05 -7.57 5.66
CA SER A 125 13.88 -8.95 6.13
C SER A 125 13.66 -9.94 4.98
N LEU A 126 12.94 -9.54 3.92
CA LEU A 126 12.74 -10.36 2.73
C LEU A 126 14.02 -10.55 1.92
N LYS A 127 14.93 -9.58 1.90
CA LYS A 127 16.22 -9.71 1.20
C LYS A 127 17.12 -10.82 1.76
N LYS A 128 16.82 -11.37 2.93
CA LYS A 128 17.51 -12.54 3.48
C LYS A 128 17.13 -13.83 2.74
N GLU A 129 15.97 -13.89 2.12
CA GLU A 129 15.43 -15.07 1.44
C GLU A 129 15.31 -14.86 -0.08
N TYR A 130 15.02 -13.63 -0.54
CA TYR A 130 14.80 -13.30 -1.94
C TYR A 130 15.83 -12.28 -2.44
N LYS A 131 16.27 -12.43 -3.69
CA LYS A 131 16.97 -11.35 -4.39
C LYS A 131 15.99 -10.19 -4.63
N GLU A 132 16.45 -8.94 -4.63
CA GLU A 132 15.58 -7.79 -4.91
C GLU A 132 14.85 -7.91 -6.25
N SER A 133 15.52 -8.49 -7.26
CA SER A 133 14.92 -8.81 -8.57
C SER A 133 13.80 -9.85 -8.54
N GLN A 134 13.50 -10.43 -7.40
CA GLN A 134 12.40 -11.37 -7.17
C GLN A 134 11.30 -10.76 -6.29
N ILE A 135 11.47 -9.54 -5.78
CA ILE A 135 10.50 -8.87 -4.91
C ILE A 135 9.62 -7.93 -5.76
N ILE A 136 8.33 -8.19 -5.76
CA ILE A 136 7.31 -7.33 -6.35
C ILE A 136 6.67 -6.52 -5.23
N LEU A 137 6.60 -5.20 -5.40
CA LEU A 137 5.90 -4.32 -4.46
C LEU A 137 4.47 -4.08 -4.93
N PHE A 138 3.50 -4.36 -4.06
CA PHE A 138 2.09 -4.19 -4.34
C PHE A 138 1.45 -3.24 -3.34
N GLY A 139 0.92 -2.12 -3.80
CA GLY A 139 0.30 -1.10 -2.96
C GLY A 139 -1.17 -0.87 -3.29
N ILE A 140 -2.03 -0.86 -2.26
CA ILE A 140 -3.46 -0.57 -2.39
C ILE A 140 -3.80 0.71 -1.64
N SER A 141 -4.43 1.68 -2.30
CA SER A 141 -4.93 2.91 -1.65
C SER A 141 -3.80 3.60 -0.87
N ILE A 142 -3.89 3.81 0.43
CA ILE A 142 -2.82 4.46 1.20
C ILE A 142 -1.49 3.68 1.14
N GLY A 143 -1.53 2.36 0.97
CA GLY A 143 -0.35 1.50 0.83
C GLY A 143 0.53 1.84 -0.38
N ILE A 144 -0.01 2.56 -1.37
CA ILE A 144 0.72 3.08 -2.54
C ILE A 144 1.92 3.93 -2.13
N GLY A 145 1.73 4.83 -1.15
CA GLY A 145 2.81 5.68 -0.67
C GLY A 145 3.96 4.89 -0.04
N VAL A 146 3.64 3.78 0.62
CA VAL A 146 4.62 2.86 1.22
C VAL A 146 5.35 2.08 0.14
N ALA A 147 4.61 1.43 -0.77
CA ALA A 147 5.19 0.66 -1.87
C ALA A 147 6.08 1.52 -2.78
N THR A 148 5.63 2.73 -3.12
CA THR A 148 6.39 3.68 -3.94
C THR A 148 7.67 4.17 -3.23
N TYR A 149 7.61 4.37 -1.89
CA TYR A 149 8.79 4.71 -1.11
C TYR A 149 9.85 3.61 -1.22
N LEU A 150 9.46 2.36 -1.00
CA LEU A 150 10.37 1.24 -1.10
C LEU A 150 10.97 1.10 -2.50
N ALA A 151 10.16 1.24 -3.56
CA ALA A 151 10.63 1.18 -4.93
C ALA A 151 11.61 2.32 -5.28
N ALA A 152 11.47 3.49 -4.64
CA ALA A 152 12.35 4.63 -4.85
C ALA A 152 13.70 4.54 -4.10
N HIS A 153 13.83 3.62 -3.13
CA HIS A 153 15.02 3.45 -2.29
C HIS A 153 15.69 2.08 -2.43
N ASN A 154 15.08 1.17 -3.23
CA ASN A 154 15.56 -0.19 -3.44
C ASN A 154 15.39 -0.55 -4.93
N ASN A 155 15.78 -1.79 -5.32
CA ASN A 155 15.72 -2.26 -6.71
C ASN A 155 14.78 -3.47 -6.86
N PRO A 156 13.47 -3.35 -6.54
CA PRO A 156 12.54 -4.45 -6.67
C PRO A 156 12.33 -4.85 -8.12
N HIS A 157 11.78 -6.04 -8.34
CA HIS A 157 11.42 -6.55 -9.66
C HIS A 157 10.45 -5.63 -10.39
N SER A 158 9.37 -5.23 -9.70
CA SER A 158 8.34 -4.32 -10.23
C SER A 158 7.53 -3.65 -9.12
N LEU A 159 6.83 -2.58 -9.50
CA LEU A 159 5.92 -1.83 -8.63
C LEU A 159 4.51 -1.85 -9.22
N ILE A 160 3.55 -2.42 -8.50
CA ILE A 160 2.15 -2.49 -8.87
C ILE A 160 1.33 -1.65 -7.90
N LEU A 161 0.59 -0.69 -8.39
CA LEU A 161 -0.21 0.26 -7.61
C LEU A 161 -1.68 0.18 -7.99
N THR A 162 -2.57 0.10 -7.00
CA THR A 162 -4.01 -0.01 -7.22
C THR A 162 -4.78 1.05 -6.46
N ALA A 163 -5.76 1.71 -7.10
CA ALA A 163 -6.52 2.83 -6.56
C ALA A 163 -5.61 3.99 -6.13
N THR A 164 -4.98 4.65 -7.10
CA THR A 164 -3.78 5.47 -6.97
C THR A 164 -4.08 6.95 -6.69
N TYR A 165 -3.14 7.62 -6.03
CA TYR A 165 -3.08 9.07 -5.88
C TYR A 165 -1.69 9.62 -6.26
N SER A 166 -1.63 10.87 -6.74
CA SER A 166 -0.37 11.55 -7.08
C SER A 166 0.40 12.03 -5.85
N SER A 167 -0.34 12.51 -4.82
CA SER A 167 0.14 12.83 -3.48
C SER A 167 -1.05 12.74 -2.52
N PHE A 168 -0.88 12.06 -1.39
CA PHE A 168 -1.95 11.94 -0.40
C PHE A 168 -2.32 13.29 0.21
N LYS A 169 -1.33 14.14 0.46
CA LYS A 169 -1.54 15.54 0.89
C LYS A 169 -2.38 16.32 -0.12
N LYS A 170 -2.20 16.10 -1.43
CA LYS A 170 -3.03 16.73 -2.47
C LYS A 170 -4.48 16.28 -2.35
N VAL A 171 -4.73 14.99 -2.17
CA VAL A 171 -6.09 14.44 -1.94
C VAL A 171 -6.74 15.07 -0.71
N LEU A 172 -6.00 15.20 0.40
CA LEU A 172 -6.52 15.82 1.61
C LEU A 172 -6.90 17.30 1.38
N LYS A 173 -6.09 18.02 0.61
CA LYS A 173 -6.39 19.42 0.22
C LYS A 173 -7.60 19.52 -0.71
N GLU A 174 -7.79 18.59 -1.62
CA GLU A 174 -8.96 18.55 -2.51
C GLU A 174 -10.26 18.28 -1.73
N LYS A 175 -10.20 17.39 -0.71
CA LYS A 175 -11.36 17.05 0.14
C LYS A 175 -11.66 18.08 1.20
N LEU A 176 -10.64 18.77 1.70
CA LEU A 176 -10.72 19.76 2.78
C LEU A 176 -9.95 21.03 2.37
N PRO A 177 -10.45 21.78 1.35
CA PRO A 177 -9.72 22.91 0.75
C PRO A 177 -9.44 24.05 1.73
N PHE A 178 -10.28 24.18 2.77
CA PHE A 178 -10.12 25.22 3.80
C PHE A 178 -9.06 24.91 4.86
N VAL A 179 -8.52 23.68 4.88
CA VAL A 179 -7.46 23.28 5.81
C VAL A 179 -6.09 23.64 5.22
N PRO A 180 -5.29 24.48 5.90
CA PRO A 180 -3.96 24.85 5.43
C PRO A 180 -3.07 23.62 5.24
N GLY A 181 -2.31 23.60 4.14
CA GLY A 181 -1.52 22.42 3.76
C GLY A 181 -0.43 22.01 4.76
N PHE A 182 0.04 22.92 5.62
CA PHE A 182 1.04 22.61 6.65
C PHE A 182 0.48 21.80 7.83
N ILE A 183 -0.86 21.72 7.98
CA ILE A 183 -1.53 20.91 8.98
C ILE A 183 -1.31 19.41 8.69
N TRP A 184 -1.20 19.02 7.41
CA TRP A 184 -1.09 17.64 7.01
C TRP A 184 0.35 17.11 7.16
N LYS A 185 0.55 16.14 8.07
CA LYS A 185 1.84 15.49 8.34
C LYS A 185 2.18 14.38 7.33
N TYR A 186 1.18 13.83 6.62
CA TYR A 186 1.34 12.74 5.67
C TYR A 186 1.28 13.28 4.25
N GLU A 187 2.43 13.39 3.61
CA GLU A 187 2.53 13.80 2.22
C GLU A 187 2.34 12.63 1.27
N LEU A 188 2.97 11.50 1.55
CA LEU A 188 3.01 10.29 0.74
C LEU A 188 3.03 10.64 -0.76
N ASN A 189 4.07 11.37 -1.19
CA ASN A 189 4.15 11.95 -2.52
C ASN A 189 4.59 10.91 -3.55
N THR A 190 3.61 10.22 -4.14
CA THR A 190 3.82 9.21 -5.18
C THR A 190 4.52 9.80 -6.39
N ASN A 191 4.04 10.95 -6.91
CA ASN A 191 4.58 11.58 -8.11
C ASN A 191 6.07 11.89 -8.00
N LYS A 192 6.50 12.49 -6.87
CA LYS A 192 7.92 12.81 -6.63
C LYS A 192 8.79 11.55 -6.48
N ARG A 193 8.27 10.52 -5.80
CA ARG A 193 9.02 9.29 -5.57
C ARG A 193 9.19 8.47 -6.85
N LEU A 194 8.20 8.44 -7.74
CA LEU A 194 8.26 7.73 -9.02
C LEU A 194 9.40 8.20 -9.92
N GLN A 195 9.90 9.42 -9.75
CA GLN A 195 11.10 9.93 -10.47
C GLN A 195 12.36 9.11 -10.16
N LYS A 196 12.41 8.45 -8.98
CA LYS A 196 13.55 7.66 -8.52
C LYS A 196 13.36 6.14 -8.67
N VAL A 197 12.19 5.70 -9.13
CA VAL A 197 11.90 4.29 -9.32
C VAL A 197 12.49 3.80 -10.63
N ASN A 198 13.27 2.75 -10.62
CA ASN A 198 13.93 2.21 -11.82
C ASN A 198 13.28 0.94 -12.37
N CYS A 199 12.44 0.26 -11.60
CA CYS A 199 11.71 -0.94 -12.02
C CYS A 199 10.47 -0.60 -12.87
N PRO A 200 9.89 -1.59 -13.57
CA PRO A 200 8.60 -1.48 -14.24
C PRO A 200 7.48 -1.05 -13.29
N ILE A 201 6.58 -0.19 -13.77
CA ILE A 201 5.48 0.34 -12.97
C ILE A 201 4.16 0.07 -13.67
N SER A 202 3.21 -0.52 -12.93
CA SER A 202 1.83 -0.74 -13.39
C SER A 202 0.84 -0.10 -12.44
N ILE A 203 -0.12 0.63 -12.98
CA ILE A 203 -1.21 1.27 -12.21
C ILE A 203 -2.54 0.72 -12.67
N PHE A 204 -3.36 0.29 -11.71
CA PHE A 204 -4.73 -0.18 -11.89
C PHE A 204 -5.68 0.74 -11.12
N HIS A 205 -6.70 1.30 -11.80
CA HIS A 205 -7.56 2.30 -11.18
C HIS A 205 -8.98 2.27 -11.75
N GLY A 206 -9.99 2.29 -10.86
CA GLY A 206 -11.39 2.41 -11.28
C GLY A 206 -11.69 3.85 -11.74
N LYS A 207 -12.35 4.02 -12.88
CA LYS A 207 -12.63 5.36 -13.42
C LYS A 207 -13.71 6.11 -12.64
N GLU A 208 -14.55 5.40 -11.88
CA GLU A 208 -15.57 5.97 -11.00
C GLU A 208 -15.13 6.01 -9.53
N ASP A 209 -13.82 6.08 -9.28
CA ASP A 209 -13.28 6.18 -7.92
C ASP A 209 -13.60 7.54 -7.29
N LEU A 210 -14.48 7.53 -6.28
CA LEU A 210 -14.89 8.71 -5.50
C LEU A 210 -13.95 9.00 -4.31
N VAL A 211 -13.05 8.07 -3.98
CA VAL A 211 -12.06 8.26 -2.91
C VAL A 211 -10.84 8.98 -3.47
N PHE A 212 -10.26 8.45 -4.55
CA PHE A 212 -9.16 9.07 -5.30
C PHE A 212 -9.56 9.19 -6.76
N SER A 213 -9.80 10.41 -7.23
CA SER A 213 -10.18 10.65 -8.63
C SER A 213 -9.20 9.97 -9.61
N PHE A 214 -9.70 9.33 -10.65
CA PHE A 214 -8.90 8.73 -11.73
C PHE A 214 -7.90 9.71 -12.34
N LYS A 215 -8.18 11.01 -12.26
CA LYS A 215 -7.28 12.09 -12.68
C LYS A 215 -5.89 11.99 -12.02
N HIS A 216 -5.78 11.47 -10.78
CA HIS A 216 -4.49 11.25 -10.16
C HIS A 216 -3.65 10.21 -10.92
N ALA A 217 -4.27 9.12 -11.36
CA ALA A 217 -3.60 8.08 -12.15
C ALA A 217 -3.19 8.62 -13.54
N GLN A 218 -4.04 9.42 -14.18
CA GLN A 218 -3.73 10.10 -15.44
C GLN A 218 -2.54 11.05 -15.27
N THR A 219 -2.54 11.90 -14.25
CA THR A 219 -1.42 12.80 -13.93
C THR A 219 -0.10 12.04 -13.71
N LEU A 220 -0.16 10.88 -13.04
CA LEU A 220 1.03 10.04 -12.87
C LEU A 220 1.52 9.47 -14.19
N LYS A 221 0.62 9.02 -15.08
CA LYS A 221 0.96 8.53 -16.42
C LYS A 221 1.56 9.63 -17.29
N GLU A 222 1.00 10.84 -17.24
CA GLU A 222 1.51 12.00 -17.97
C GLU A 222 2.93 12.38 -17.52
N ASN A 223 3.17 12.44 -16.21
CA ASN A 223 4.46 12.79 -15.63
C ASN A 223 5.51 11.66 -15.76
N HIS A 224 5.07 10.42 -15.90
CA HIS A 224 5.92 9.23 -15.99
C HIS A 224 5.43 8.32 -17.14
N PRO A 225 5.75 8.63 -18.41
CA PRO A 225 5.22 7.92 -19.58
C PRO A 225 5.48 6.41 -19.62
N ARG A 226 6.47 5.91 -18.89
CA ARG A 226 6.80 4.48 -18.76
C ARG A 226 5.79 3.66 -17.94
N ILE A 227 4.86 4.31 -17.24
CA ILE A 227 3.83 3.62 -16.45
C ILE A 227 2.86 2.91 -17.39
N HIS A 228 2.53 1.65 -17.09
CA HIS A 228 1.38 0.97 -17.67
C HIS A 228 0.13 1.32 -16.87
N LEU A 229 -0.74 2.13 -17.42
CA LEU A 229 -1.99 2.54 -16.79
C LEU A 229 -3.18 1.74 -17.32
N PHE A 230 -3.90 1.07 -16.42
CA PHE A 230 -5.14 0.33 -16.67
C PHE A 230 -6.31 1.00 -15.95
N GLY A 231 -7.18 1.66 -16.72
CA GLY A 231 -8.43 2.23 -16.22
C GLY A 231 -9.58 1.24 -16.33
N PHE A 232 -10.36 1.07 -15.29
CA PHE A 232 -11.51 0.17 -15.25
C PHE A 232 -12.81 0.97 -15.29
N GLU A 233 -13.54 0.87 -16.42
CA GLU A 233 -14.84 1.49 -16.58
C GLU A 233 -15.84 0.94 -15.54
N LYS A 234 -16.73 1.78 -15.04
CA LYS A 234 -17.81 1.41 -14.10
C LYS A 234 -17.34 0.82 -12.78
N TYR A 235 -16.06 0.98 -12.43
CA TYR A 235 -15.50 0.55 -11.15
C TYR A 235 -15.05 1.74 -10.32
N GLY A 236 -15.32 1.65 -9.00
CA GLY A 236 -14.92 2.61 -7.99
C GLY A 236 -13.54 2.31 -7.40
N HIS A 237 -13.37 2.57 -6.09
CA HIS A 237 -12.07 2.61 -5.42
C HIS A 237 -11.29 1.28 -5.46
N THR A 238 -11.90 0.17 -5.05
CA THR A 238 -11.22 -1.14 -4.97
C THR A 238 -12.06 -2.32 -5.47
N ASN A 239 -13.31 -2.10 -5.86
CA ASN A 239 -14.19 -3.19 -6.28
C ASN A 239 -13.76 -3.85 -7.60
N PHE A 240 -12.93 -3.19 -8.41
CA PHE A 240 -12.33 -3.79 -9.60
C PHE A 240 -11.34 -4.92 -9.28
N LEU A 241 -10.78 -4.97 -8.06
CA LEU A 241 -9.84 -6.03 -7.65
C LEU A 241 -10.43 -7.43 -7.69
N GLU A 242 -11.76 -7.54 -7.59
CA GLU A 242 -12.48 -8.82 -7.69
C GLU A 242 -12.88 -9.17 -9.14
N SER A 243 -12.70 -8.24 -10.07
CA SER A 243 -13.10 -8.46 -11.47
C SER A 243 -12.17 -9.42 -12.20
N ASN A 244 -12.73 -10.25 -13.07
CA ASN A 244 -11.95 -11.14 -13.93
C ASN A 244 -11.00 -10.36 -14.87
N ILE A 245 -11.34 -9.12 -15.22
CA ILE A 245 -10.51 -8.25 -16.05
C ILE A 245 -9.24 -7.88 -15.29
N PHE A 246 -9.36 -7.46 -14.02
CA PHE A 246 -8.20 -7.17 -13.17
C PHE A 246 -7.33 -8.42 -12.98
N LYS A 247 -7.95 -9.56 -12.60
CA LYS A 247 -7.24 -10.82 -12.36
C LYS A 247 -6.41 -11.26 -13.58
N LYS A 248 -6.99 -11.17 -14.78
CA LYS A 248 -6.26 -11.47 -16.03
C LYS A 248 -5.11 -10.48 -16.29
N ARG A 249 -5.34 -9.20 -16.08
CA ARG A 249 -4.33 -8.16 -16.35
C ARG A 249 -3.17 -8.18 -15.36
N ILE A 250 -3.43 -8.36 -14.08
CA ILE A 250 -2.36 -8.41 -13.09
C ILE A 250 -1.43 -9.60 -13.31
N ILE A 251 -1.95 -10.76 -13.74
CA ILE A 251 -1.12 -11.93 -14.08
C ILE A 251 -0.12 -11.59 -15.19
N VAL A 252 -0.52 -10.84 -16.20
CA VAL A 252 0.37 -10.37 -17.25
C VAL A 252 1.46 -9.47 -16.68
N GLU A 253 1.10 -8.52 -15.80
CA GLU A 253 2.06 -7.60 -15.20
C GLU A 253 3.01 -8.26 -14.18
N LEU A 254 2.55 -9.28 -13.44
CA LEU A 254 3.40 -10.08 -12.56
C LEU A 254 4.50 -10.83 -13.35
N ASN A 255 4.17 -11.33 -14.55
CA ASN A 255 5.09 -12.10 -15.38
C ASN A 255 5.83 -11.25 -16.46
N ARG A 256 5.63 -9.94 -16.47
CA ARG A 256 6.09 -9.04 -17.56
C ARG A 256 7.58 -9.12 -17.83
N ASN A 257 8.41 -9.26 -16.83
CA ASN A 257 9.87 -9.28 -16.97
C ASN A 257 10.48 -10.69 -17.04
N SER A 258 9.69 -11.75 -16.83
CA SER A 258 10.16 -13.12 -17.11
C SER A 258 10.29 -13.41 -18.60
N ILE A 259 9.78 -12.51 -19.47
CA ILE A 259 9.82 -12.64 -20.93
C ILE A 259 11.06 -11.91 -21.53
N GLN A 260 11.78 -11.10 -20.74
CA GLN A 260 12.92 -10.30 -21.21
C GLN A 260 14.29 -10.84 -20.74
N LYS A 261 14.40 -12.14 -20.48
CA LYS A 261 15.68 -12.79 -20.22
C LYS A 261 15.94 -13.83 -21.32
#